data_67c566b1a38d902f6efc49c9c0e40267
#
_entry.id   67c566b1a38d902f6efc49c9c0e40267
#
_cell.length_a   1.000
_cell.length_b   1.000
_cell.length_c   1.000
_cell.angle_alpha   90.00
_cell.angle_beta   90.00
_cell.angle_gamma   90.00
#
_symmetry.space_group_name_H-M   'P 1'
#
loop_
_entity.id
_entity.type
_entity.pdbx_description
1 polymer ?
#
loop_
_entity_poly.entity_id
_entity_poly.type
_entity_poly.pdbx_seq_one_letter_code
_entity_poly.pdbx_strand_id
1 'polypeptide(L)'
;TQEVNNHVHTHYSFSPYSPAHAAFQAASAGLQAVGSVDHDSIAAADELRRAAEILGIGGTAGYELRVNFDGTAVEGHILNNPDSANIGYIVIHGVPASATEKVRRFHGPINEARNRRNRVQLEALNAILEGYDIAPLDFMRDVVPLTMAHQGGAITERHILYALSRRLIELFGKGESLLRELRRRFDVDPSGAVVEYLADSENPHY
;
A
#
# COMPACT_ATOMS: atom_id res chain seq x y z
N THR A 1 12.43 23.98 -9.52
CA THR A 1 13.16 23.61 -8.30
C THR A 1 14.31 22.68 -8.66
N GLN A 2 15.27 22.45 -7.74
CA GLN A 2 16.29 21.40 -7.87
C GLN A 2 15.93 20.18 -6.97
N GLU A 3 14.66 20.03 -6.68
CA GLU A 3 14.16 19.01 -5.78
C GLU A 3 13.88 17.71 -6.53
N VAL A 4 14.02 16.62 -5.81
CA VAL A 4 13.73 15.26 -6.27
C VAL A 4 12.89 14.51 -5.23
N ASN A 5 12.05 13.60 -5.67
CA ASN A 5 11.37 12.67 -4.79
C ASN A 5 11.61 11.23 -5.26
N ASN A 6 12.52 10.54 -4.59
CA ASN A 6 12.87 9.16 -4.90
C ASN A 6 12.06 8.13 -4.08
N HIS A 7 11.07 8.56 -3.29
CA HIS A 7 10.29 7.67 -2.43
C HIS A 7 8.79 7.81 -2.72
N VAL A 8 8.36 7.23 -3.83
CA VAL A 8 6.97 7.23 -4.25
C VAL A 8 6.45 5.80 -4.38
N HIS A 9 5.32 5.52 -3.75
CA HIS A 9 4.59 4.27 -3.91
C HIS A 9 3.54 4.39 -5.01
N THR A 10 3.35 3.32 -5.77
CA THR A 10 2.36 3.24 -6.84
C THR A 10 1.28 2.19 -6.54
N HIS A 11 0.35 1.98 -7.45
CA HIS A 11 -0.68 0.96 -7.32
C HIS A 11 -0.14 -0.48 -7.28
N TYR A 12 1.17 -0.68 -7.54
CA TYR A 12 1.84 -1.98 -7.40
C TYR A 12 2.12 -2.36 -5.94
N SER A 13 1.98 -1.42 -4.99
CA SER A 13 1.87 -1.72 -3.56
C SER A 13 0.53 -1.23 -3.01
N PHE A 14 0.44 -0.01 -2.53
CA PHE A 14 -0.85 0.56 -2.12
C PHE A 14 -0.83 2.08 -2.30
N SER A 15 -1.27 2.53 -3.45
CA SER A 15 -1.44 3.94 -3.80
C SER A 15 -2.50 4.05 -4.91
N PRO A 16 -3.23 5.14 -5.02
CA PRO A 16 -4.15 5.37 -6.13
C PRO A 16 -3.44 5.71 -7.45
N TYR A 17 -2.14 5.98 -7.41
CA TYR A 17 -1.41 6.44 -8.59
C TYR A 17 -0.81 5.28 -9.39
N SER A 18 -1.03 5.29 -10.72
CA SER A 18 -0.17 4.53 -11.62
C SER A 18 1.24 5.14 -11.66
N PRO A 19 2.27 4.40 -12.08
CA PRO A 19 3.61 4.95 -12.23
C PRO A 19 3.65 6.18 -13.14
N ALA A 20 2.89 6.16 -14.23
CA ALA A 20 2.81 7.30 -15.15
C ALA A 20 2.16 8.52 -14.50
N HIS A 21 1.10 8.32 -13.71
CA HIS A 21 0.45 9.42 -12.96
C HIS A 21 1.40 9.99 -11.90
N ALA A 22 2.14 9.14 -11.19
CA ALA A 22 3.14 9.60 -10.21
C ALA A 22 4.22 10.46 -10.87
N ALA A 23 4.73 10.06 -12.05
CA ALA A 23 5.67 10.84 -12.82
C ALA A 23 5.08 12.18 -13.29
N PHE A 24 3.83 12.18 -13.76
CA PHE A 24 3.12 13.40 -14.17
C PHE A 24 2.95 14.39 -13.01
N GLN A 25 2.56 13.91 -11.83
CA GLN A 25 2.42 14.74 -10.62
C GLN A 25 3.77 15.33 -10.19
N ALA A 26 4.85 14.54 -10.26
CA ALA A 26 6.19 14.99 -9.95
C ALA A 26 6.63 16.11 -10.91
N ALA A 27 6.45 15.92 -12.22
CA ALA A 27 6.77 16.93 -13.23
C ALA A 27 5.92 18.20 -13.03
N SER A 28 4.61 18.05 -12.77
CA SER A 28 3.69 19.17 -12.51
C SER A 28 4.05 19.97 -11.27
N ALA A 29 4.60 19.29 -10.24
CA ALA A 29 5.13 19.94 -9.04
C ALA A 29 6.51 20.60 -9.25
N GLY A 30 7.10 20.48 -10.43
CA GLY A 30 8.40 21.06 -10.77
C GLY A 30 9.59 20.25 -10.26
N LEU A 31 9.43 18.97 -9.92
CA LEU A 31 10.54 18.12 -9.53
C LEU A 31 11.41 17.76 -10.73
N GLN A 32 12.72 17.65 -10.49
CA GLN A 32 13.68 17.24 -11.53
C GLN A 32 13.79 15.73 -11.70
N ALA A 33 13.39 14.96 -10.67
CA ALA A 33 13.39 13.51 -10.73
C ALA A 33 12.33 12.91 -9.78
N VAL A 34 11.86 11.70 -10.14
CA VAL A 34 10.95 10.87 -9.34
C VAL A 34 11.44 9.43 -9.31
N GLY A 35 11.24 8.75 -8.18
CA GLY A 35 11.58 7.35 -8.02
C GLY A 35 10.44 6.53 -7.40
N SER A 36 10.12 5.37 -8.00
CA SER A 36 9.20 4.41 -7.37
C SER A 36 9.93 3.43 -6.48
N VAL A 37 9.34 3.13 -5.31
CA VAL A 37 9.85 2.17 -4.33
C VAL A 37 8.70 1.38 -3.72
N ASP A 38 7.96 0.69 -4.55
CA ASP A 38 6.83 -0.12 -4.09
C ASP A 38 7.26 -1.24 -3.14
N HIS A 39 6.45 -1.54 -2.14
CA HIS A 39 6.71 -2.63 -1.20
C HIS A 39 6.78 -3.98 -1.94
N ASP A 40 7.90 -4.68 -1.80
CA ASP A 40 8.17 -6.01 -2.35
C ASP A 40 7.83 -6.15 -3.85
N SER A 41 7.92 -5.04 -4.61
CA SER A 41 7.63 -5.03 -6.04
C SER A 41 8.57 -4.09 -6.80
N ILE A 42 8.95 -4.49 -8.00
CA ILE A 42 9.67 -3.70 -8.99
C ILE A 42 8.82 -3.46 -10.25
N ALA A 43 7.53 -3.78 -10.19
CA ALA A 43 6.67 -3.78 -11.38
C ALA A 43 6.44 -2.38 -11.97
N ALA A 44 6.53 -1.32 -11.17
CA ALA A 44 6.42 0.07 -11.62
C ALA A 44 7.57 0.54 -12.52
N ALA A 45 8.70 -0.18 -12.54
CA ALA A 45 9.99 0.31 -13.05
C ALA A 45 9.95 0.81 -14.50
N ASP A 46 9.40 0.03 -15.42
CA ASP A 46 9.45 0.33 -16.84
C ASP A 46 8.49 1.46 -17.23
N GLU A 47 7.27 1.43 -16.67
CA GLU A 47 6.28 2.48 -16.88
C GLU A 47 6.76 3.82 -16.31
N LEU A 48 7.31 3.84 -15.08
CA LEU A 48 7.81 5.07 -14.47
C LEU A 48 8.96 5.69 -15.28
N ARG A 49 9.96 4.87 -15.68
CA ARG A 49 11.08 5.36 -16.48
C ARG A 49 10.61 5.96 -17.81
N ARG A 50 9.70 5.25 -18.49
CA ARG A 50 9.15 5.73 -19.75
C ARG A 50 8.36 7.02 -19.61
N ALA A 51 7.54 7.13 -18.57
CA ALA A 51 6.78 8.33 -18.29
C ALA A 51 7.71 9.52 -17.95
N ALA A 52 8.71 9.29 -17.09
CA ALA A 52 9.69 10.32 -16.74
C ALA A 52 10.48 10.83 -17.97
N GLU A 53 10.90 9.91 -18.86
CA GLU A 53 11.55 10.25 -20.13
C GLU A 53 10.67 11.17 -21.00
N ILE A 54 9.38 10.82 -21.17
CA ILE A 54 8.43 11.61 -21.94
C ILE A 54 8.23 13.01 -21.34
N LEU A 55 8.21 13.10 -20.02
CA LEU A 55 8.02 14.35 -19.27
C LEU A 55 9.29 15.19 -19.13
N GLY A 56 10.44 14.68 -19.57
CA GLY A 56 11.72 15.37 -19.49
C GLY A 56 12.29 15.51 -18.07
N ILE A 57 11.93 14.60 -17.15
CA ILE A 57 12.47 14.54 -15.80
C ILE A 57 13.25 13.24 -15.57
N GLY A 58 14.09 13.18 -14.54
CA GLY A 58 14.79 11.96 -14.14
C GLY A 58 13.81 10.91 -13.60
N GLY A 59 13.96 9.64 -14.04
CA GLY A 59 13.18 8.51 -13.52
C GLY A 59 14.08 7.45 -12.91
N THR A 60 13.87 7.08 -11.66
CA THR A 60 14.57 5.97 -11.00
C THR A 60 13.60 4.91 -10.50
N ALA A 61 14.02 3.66 -10.55
CA ALA A 61 13.23 2.54 -10.05
C ALA A 61 13.96 1.86 -8.88
N GLY A 62 13.19 1.48 -7.90
CA GLY A 62 13.65 0.78 -6.72
C GLY A 62 12.53 -0.04 -6.11
N TYR A 63 12.71 -0.45 -4.88
CA TYR A 63 11.73 -1.17 -4.10
C TYR A 63 12.01 -1.02 -2.61
N GLU A 64 10.98 -1.21 -1.79
CA GLU A 64 11.07 -1.19 -0.34
C GLU A 64 10.84 -2.59 0.24
N LEU A 65 11.72 -2.99 1.15
CA LEU A 65 11.66 -4.28 1.84
C LEU A 65 11.40 -4.10 3.32
N ARG A 66 10.57 -4.98 3.87
CA ARG A 66 10.48 -5.18 5.31
C ARG A 66 11.52 -6.23 5.72
N VAL A 67 12.47 -5.84 6.57
CA VAL A 67 13.62 -6.64 6.95
C VAL A 67 13.60 -6.94 8.43
N ASN A 68 13.92 -8.18 8.79
CA ASN A 68 14.15 -8.60 10.17
C ASN A 68 15.64 -8.45 10.51
N PHE A 69 15.93 -7.82 11.64
CA PHE A 69 17.27 -7.54 12.15
C PHE A 69 17.64 -8.43 13.35
N ASP A 70 16.95 -9.55 13.59
CA ASP A 70 17.36 -10.53 14.59
C ASP A 70 18.78 -11.03 14.29
N GLY A 71 19.58 -11.23 15.33
CA GLY A 71 20.97 -11.64 15.21
C GLY A 71 21.94 -10.55 14.74
N THR A 72 21.49 -9.29 14.65
CA THR A 72 22.36 -8.15 14.30
C THR A 72 22.67 -7.26 15.49
N ALA A 73 23.57 -6.28 15.30
CA ALA A 73 23.93 -5.32 16.35
C ALA A 73 22.78 -4.41 16.79
N VAL A 74 21.67 -4.38 16.05
CA VAL A 74 20.48 -3.56 16.35
C VAL A 74 19.30 -4.39 16.83
N GLU A 75 19.54 -5.66 17.18
CA GLU A 75 18.52 -6.51 17.78
C GLU A 75 17.94 -5.89 19.06
N GLY A 76 16.63 -6.03 19.26
CA GLY A 76 15.91 -5.47 20.41
C GLY A 76 15.51 -4.01 20.26
N HIS A 77 15.91 -3.32 19.18
CA HIS A 77 15.60 -1.91 18.98
C HIS A 77 14.37 -1.71 18.09
N ILE A 78 13.62 -0.65 18.39
CA ILE A 78 12.65 -0.07 17.45
C ILE A 78 13.44 0.74 16.43
N LEU A 79 13.32 0.39 15.14
CA LEU A 79 13.97 1.09 14.04
C LEU A 79 13.01 2.13 13.41
N ASN A 80 12.80 2.04 12.12
CA ASN A 80 11.83 2.90 11.38
C ASN A 80 10.45 2.25 11.22
N ASN A 81 10.19 1.13 11.89
CA ASN A 81 8.86 0.54 12.06
C ASN A 81 8.47 0.69 13.54
N PRO A 82 7.53 1.58 13.89
CA PRO A 82 7.18 1.85 15.27
C PRO A 82 6.47 0.69 15.98
N ASP A 83 5.89 -0.23 15.21
CA ASP A 83 4.99 -1.27 15.73
C ASP A 83 5.73 -2.55 16.18
N SER A 84 7.00 -2.69 15.80
CA SER A 84 7.73 -3.95 16.03
C SER A 84 9.22 -3.72 16.23
N ALA A 85 9.78 -4.21 17.35
CA ALA A 85 11.22 -4.31 17.50
C ALA A 85 11.81 -5.25 16.44
N ASN A 86 13.07 -5.09 16.13
CA ASN A 86 13.85 -5.84 15.15
C ASN A 86 13.38 -5.73 13.70
N ILE A 87 12.31 -5.02 13.43
CA ILE A 87 11.78 -4.86 12.08
C ILE A 87 12.06 -3.44 11.58
N GLY A 88 12.61 -3.36 10.37
CA GLY A 88 12.79 -2.09 9.68
C GLY A 88 12.44 -2.18 8.22
N TYR A 89 12.28 -1.02 7.59
CA TYR A 89 12.10 -0.90 6.15
C TYR A 89 13.41 -0.41 5.53
N ILE A 90 13.83 -1.09 4.47
CA ILE A 90 15.01 -0.71 3.68
C ILE A 90 14.56 -0.43 2.26
N VAL A 91 15.00 0.70 1.73
CA VAL A 91 14.74 1.10 0.35
C VAL A 91 16.00 0.91 -0.48
N ILE A 92 15.85 0.22 -1.61
CA ILE A 92 16.87 0.06 -2.64
C ILE A 92 16.49 0.93 -3.83
N HIS A 93 17.38 1.84 -4.20
CA HIS A 93 17.21 2.73 -5.34
C HIS A 93 18.12 2.38 -6.51
N GLY A 94 17.77 2.88 -7.71
CA GLY A 94 18.66 2.84 -8.87
C GLY A 94 18.82 1.43 -9.45
N VAL A 95 17.82 0.58 -9.36
CA VAL A 95 17.84 -0.72 -10.02
C VAL A 95 17.89 -0.53 -11.53
N PRO A 96 18.95 -0.98 -12.24
CA PRO A 96 19.02 -0.82 -13.69
C PRO A 96 18.01 -1.72 -14.41
N ALA A 97 17.60 -1.34 -15.61
CA ALA A 97 16.64 -2.10 -16.40
C ALA A 97 17.08 -3.57 -16.61
N SER A 98 18.36 -3.80 -16.78
CA SER A 98 18.93 -5.15 -16.92
C SER A 98 18.79 -6.04 -15.69
N ALA A 99 18.55 -5.47 -14.50
CA ALA A 99 18.37 -6.21 -13.25
C ALA A 99 16.90 -6.40 -12.86
N THR A 100 15.95 -5.76 -13.53
CA THR A 100 14.52 -5.76 -13.17
C THR A 100 13.99 -7.20 -13.04
N GLU A 101 14.31 -8.09 -13.98
CA GLU A 101 13.84 -9.47 -13.95
C GLU A 101 14.46 -10.29 -12.79
N LYS A 102 15.73 -10.03 -12.46
CA LYS A 102 16.39 -10.65 -11.31
C LYS A 102 15.73 -10.23 -10.00
N VAL A 103 15.39 -8.96 -9.87
CA VAL A 103 14.70 -8.40 -8.69
C VAL A 103 13.28 -8.96 -8.61
N ARG A 104 12.55 -9.07 -9.71
CA ARG A 104 11.21 -9.68 -9.75
C ARG A 104 11.23 -11.10 -9.21
N ARG A 105 12.19 -11.92 -9.64
CA ARG A 105 12.37 -13.30 -9.11
C ARG A 105 12.75 -13.32 -7.63
N PHE A 106 13.56 -12.38 -7.17
CA PHE A 106 13.91 -12.23 -5.76
C PHE A 106 12.68 -11.93 -4.89
N HIS A 107 11.72 -11.15 -5.38
CA HIS A 107 10.48 -10.84 -4.65
C HIS A 107 9.48 -12.01 -4.58
N GLY A 108 9.56 -13.00 -5.45
CA GLY A 108 8.61 -14.12 -5.48
C GLY A 108 8.39 -14.78 -4.12
N PRO A 109 9.42 -15.37 -3.49
CA PRO A 109 9.30 -15.99 -2.16
C PRO A 109 8.88 -15.02 -1.05
N ILE A 110 9.28 -13.75 -1.15
CA ILE A 110 8.91 -12.70 -0.19
C ILE A 110 7.41 -12.43 -0.27
N ASN A 111 6.88 -12.27 -1.47
CA ASN A 111 5.45 -12.07 -1.70
C ASN A 111 4.61 -13.28 -1.26
N GLU A 112 5.09 -14.50 -1.48
CA GLU A 112 4.44 -15.70 -0.97
C GLU A 112 4.38 -15.71 0.56
N ALA A 113 5.47 -15.36 1.24
CA ALA A 113 5.51 -15.25 2.70
C ALA A 113 4.57 -14.16 3.21
N ARG A 114 4.56 -12.99 2.55
CA ARG A 114 3.63 -11.90 2.85
C ARG A 114 2.18 -12.34 2.67
N ASN A 115 1.85 -13.04 1.59
CA ASN A 115 0.50 -13.51 1.33
C ASN A 115 0.03 -14.55 2.35
N ARG A 116 0.92 -15.43 2.83
CA ARG A 116 0.60 -16.33 3.95
C ARG A 116 0.25 -15.53 5.21
N ARG A 117 1.06 -14.54 5.58
CA ARG A 117 0.78 -13.65 6.72
C ARG A 117 -0.54 -12.90 6.56
N ASN A 118 -0.80 -12.33 5.37
CA ASN A 118 -2.02 -11.60 5.08
C ASN A 118 -3.28 -12.48 5.23
N ARG A 119 -3.20 -13.77 4.87
CA ARG A 119 -4.32 -14.71 5.09
C ARG A 119 -4.59 -14.92 6.59
N VAL A 120 -3.56 -15.10 7.39
CA VAL A 120 -3.71 -15.22 8.86
C VAL A 120 -4.31 -13.94 9.45
N GLN A 121 -3.89 -12.77 8.99
CA GLN A 121 -4.47 -11.49 9.42
C GLN A 121 -5.95 -11.39 9.01
N LEU A 122 -6.30 -11.84 7.81
CA LEU A 122 -7.69 -11.85 7.35
C LEU A 122 -8.56 -12.83 8.15
N GLU A 123 -8.03 -13.99 8.51
CA GLU A 123 -8.72 -14.95 9.39
C GLU A 123 -9.00 -14.33 10.77
N ALA A 124 -8.02 -13.64 11.36
CA ALA A 124 -8.20 -12.94 12.61
C ALA A 124 -9.24 -11.81 12.51
N LEU A 125 -9.22 -11.04 11.40
CA LEU A 125 -10.23 -10.02 11.12
C LEU A 125 -11.62 -10.66 10.98
N ASN A 126 -11.76 -11.76 10.28
CA ASN A 126 -13.03 -12.46 10.09
C ASN A 126 -13.62 -12.97 11.41
N ALA A 127 -12.78 -13.43 12.33
CA ALA A 127 -13.22 -13.82 13.67
C ALA A 127 -13.79 -12.61 14.46
N ILE A 128 -13.24 -11.41 14.24
CA ILE A 128 -13.81 -10.17 14.81
C ILE A 128 -15.16 -9.84 14.14
N LEU A 129 -15.22 -9.91 12.80
CA LEU A 129 -16.42 -9.58 12.03
C LEU A 129 -17.62 -10.48 12.38
N GLU A 130 -17.36 -11.75 12.70
CA GLU A 130 -18.40 -12.69 13.17
C GLU A 130 -19.12 -12.16 14.42
N GLY A 131 -18.40 -11.54 15.36
CA GLY A 131 -18.98 -10.91 16.56
C GLY A 131 -19.91 -9.73 16.26
N TYR A 132 -19.85 -9.19 15.04
CA TYR A 132 -20.69 -8.09 14.56
C TYR A 132 -21.75 -8.52 13.55
N ASP A 133 -21.90 -9.82 13.31
CA ASP A 133 -22.82 -10.38 12.31
C ASP A 133 -22.54 -9.84 10.90
N ILE A 134 -21.23 -9.71 10.57
CA ILE A 134 -20.75 -9.31 9.25
C ILE A 134 -20.15 -10.53 8.56
N ALA A 135 -20.60 -10.79 7.33
CA ALA A 135 -20.11 -11.91 6.53
C ALA A 135 -18.58 -11.81 6.30
N PRO A 136 -17.86 -12.94 6.43
CA PRO A 136 -16.41 -12.96 6.29
C PRO A 136 -15.94 -12.52 4.90
N LEU A 137 -14.77 -11.90 4.85
CA LEU A 137 -14.06 -11.57 3.63
C LEU A 137 -13.27 -12.79 3.15
N ASP A 138 -13.29 -13.04 1.85
CA ASP A 138 -12.45 -14.04 1.19
C ASP A 138 -11.23 -13.39 0.54
N PHE A 139 -10.04 -13.98 0.76
CA PHE A 139 -8.79 -13.40 0.27
C PHE A 139 -8.74 -13.29 -1.25
N MET A 140 -9.20 -14.34 -1.96
CA MET A 140 -9.14 -14.38 -3.43
C MET A 140 -10.26 -13.56 -4.09
N ARG A 141 -11.45 -13.53 -3.47
CA ARG A 141 -12.62 -12.84 -4.02
C ARG A 141 -12.64 -11.36 -3.66
N ASP A 142 -12.30 -11.02 -2.40
CA ASP A 142 -12.54 -9.68 -1.86
C ASP A 142 -11.25 -8.84 -1.76
N VAL A 143 -10.06 -9.45 -1.65
CA VAL A 143 -8.78 -8.73 -1.48
C VAL A 143 -7.97 -8.70 -2.77
N VAL A 144 -7.69 -9.86 -3.37
CA VAL A 144 -6.82 -9.96 -4.56
C VAL A 144 -7.27 -9.07 -5.73
N PRO A 145 -8.57 -8.96 -6.06
CA PRO A 145 -9.03 -8.11 -7.16
C PRO A 145 -8.81 -6.59 -6.94
N LEU A 146 -8.51 -6.18 -5.71
CA LEU A 146 -8.20 -4.79 -5.36
C LEU A 146 -6.72 -4.44 -5.55
N THR A 147 -5.93 -5.38 -6.07
CA THR A 147 -4.46 -5.27 -6.13
C THR A 147 -3.95 -5.43 -7.55
N MET A 148 -2.70 -5.05 -7.77
CA MET A 148 -1.97 -5.33 -9.01
C MET A 148 -1.14 -6.62 -8.95
N ALA A 149 -1.49 -7.57 -8.07
CA ALA A 149 -0.73 -8.82 -7.88
C ALA A 149 -0.56 -9.62 -9.18
N HIS A 150 -1.57 -9.62 -10.07
CA HIS A 150 -1.53 -10.28 -11.38
C HIS A 150 -0.52 -9.65 -12.36
N GLN A 151 -0.03 -8.45 -12.06
CA GLN A 151 1.00 -7.73 -12.84
C GLN A 151 2.31 -7.55 -12.05
N GLY A 152 2.50 -8.34 -10.99
CA GLY A 152 3.73 -8.33 -10.21
C GLY A 152 3.75 -7.32 -9.05
N GLY A 153 2.61 -6.76 -8.70
CA GLY A 153 2.43 -5.96 -7.48
C GLY A 153 2.35 -6.81 -6.22
N ALA A 154 2.55 -6.20 -5.07
CA ALA A 154 2.42 -6.83 -3.77
C ALA A 154 1.04 -6.63 -3.16
N ILE A 155 0.59 -7.61 -2.38
CA ILE A 155 -0.61 -7.49 -1.55
C ILE A 155 -0.18 -7.06 -0.16
N THR A 156 -0.62 -5.87 0.25
CA THR A 156 -0.32 -5.34 1.58
C THR A 156 -1.52 -5.47 2.52
N GLU A 157 -1.30 -5.33 3.81
CA GLU A 157 -2.36 -5.27 4.82
C GLU A 157 -3.38 -4.15 4.55
N ARG A 158 -2.97 -3.07 3.88
CA ARG A 158 -3.87 -1.97 3.49
C ARG A 158 -4.94 -2.40 2.49
N HIS A 159 -4.66 -3.40 1.64
CA HIS A 159 -5.67 -3.97 0.75
C HIS A 159 -6.75 -4.75 1.53
N ILE A 160 -6.38 -5.39 2.65
CA ILE A 160 -7.34 -6.03 3.55
C ILE A 160 -8.24 -4.99 4.21
N LEU A 161 -7.65 -3.89 4.70
CA LEU A 161 -8.41 -2.78 5.29
C LEU A 161 -9.30 -2.09 4.24
N TYR A 162 -8.83 -1.98 3.01
CA TYR A 162 -9.64 -1.44 1.92
C TYR A 162 -10.82 -2.37 1.56
N ALA A 163 -10.61 -3.68 1.53
CA ALA A 163 -11.69 -4.65 1.36
C ALA A 163 -12.73 -4.55 2.50
N LEU A 164 -12.26 -4.39 3.75
CA LEU A 164 -13.13 -4.13 4.90
C LEU A 164 -13.92 -2.83 4.74
N SER A 165 -13.26 -1.75 4.37
CA SER A 165 -13.92 -0.44 4.16
C SER A 165 -15.02 -0.55 3.11
N ARG A 166 -14.76 -1.20 1.99
CA ARG A 166 -15.77 -1.47 0.96
C ARG A 166 -16.95 -2.26 1.51
N ARG A 167 -16.70 -3.32 2.29
CA ARG A 167 -17.75 -4.12 2.92
C ARG A 167 -18.61 -3.29 3.87
N LEU A 168 -18.00 -2.43 4.68
CA LEU A 168 -18.74 -1.56 5.60
C LEU A 168 -19.59 -0.52 4.85
N ILE A 169 -19.06 0.04 3.76
CA ILE A 169 -19.80 0.98 2.90
C ILE A 169 -20.98 0.28 2.19
N GLU A 170 -20.78 -0.94 1.70
CA GLU A 170 -21.84 -1.75 1.10
C GLU A 170 -22.99 -2.02 2.09
N LEU A 171 -22.67 -2.28 3.36
CA LEU A 171 -23.65 -2.60 4.39
C LEU A 171 -24.34 -1.36 4.96
N PHE A 172 -23.61 -0.29 5.18
CA PHE A 172 -24.08 0.84 5.99
C PHE A 172 -24.24 2.15 5.17
N GLY A 173 -23.81 2.15 3.92
CA GLY A 173 -23.75 3.35 3.08
C GLY A 173 -22.56 4.24 3.45
N LYS A 174 -22.46 5.40 2.80
CA LYS A 174 -21.49 6.46 3.07
C LYS A 174 -22.09 7.56 3.96
N GLY A 175 -21.27 8.51 4.38
CA GLY A 175 -21.70 9.69 5.11
C GLY A 175 -22.14 9.39 6.55
N GLU A 176 -23.11 10.15 7.04
CA GLU A 176 -23.62 10.05 8.41
C GLU A 176 -24.17 8.67 8.77
N SER A 177 -24.62 7.88 7.80
CA SER A 177 -25.05 6.51 8.06
C SER A 177 -23.91 5.62 8.49
N LEU A 178 -22.75 5.72 7.84
CA LEU A 178 -21.54 4.99 8.22
C LEU A 178 -21.02 5.44 9.59
N LEU A 179 -20.93 6.75 9.82
CA LEU A 179 -20.48 7.31 11.11
C LEU A 179 -21.33 6.81 12.28
N ARG A 180 -22.67 6.81 12.10
CA ARG A 180 -23.60 6.29 13.11
C ARG A 180 -23.33 4.82 13.43
N GLU A 181 -23.12 3.96 12.42
CA GLU A 181 -22.88 2.56 12.62
C GLU A 181 -21.48 2.28 13.21
N LEU A 182 -20.47 3.05 12.84
CA LEU A 182 -19.13 2.98 13.45
C LEU A 182 -19.21 3.25 14.96
N ARG A 183 -19.92 4.29 15.37
CA ARG A 183 -20.13 4.61 16.81
C ARG A 183 -20.97 3.58 17.51
N ARG A 184 -22.10 3.18 16.92
CA ARG A 184 -23.09 2.32 17.57
C ARG A 184 -22.67 0.87 17.69
N ARG A 185 -22.05 0.30 16.63
CA ARG A 185 -21.70 -1.12 16.56
C ARG A 185 -20.28 -1.42 16.98
N PHE A 186 -19.33 -0.55 16.60
CA PHE A 186 -17.91 -0.83 16.77
C PHE A 186 -17.27 -0.04 17.90
N ASP A 187 -18.02 0.81 18.57
CA ASP A 187 -17.51 1.74 19.60
C ASP A 187 -16.32 2.58 19.11
N VAL A 188 -16.33 2.89 17.82
CA VAL A 188 -15.33 3.75 17.16
C VAL A 188 -15.90 5.15 17.05
N ASP A 189 -15.30 6.10 17.74
CA ASP A 189 -15.66 7.52 17.65
C ASP A 189 -14.57 8.29 16.89
N PRO A 190 -14.68 8.40 15.55
CA PRO A 190 -13.76 9.21 14.78
C PRO A 190 -13.86 10.67 15.21
N SER A 191 -12.77 11.41 15.13
CA SER A 191 -12.73 12.80 15.55
C SER A 191 -12.11 13.72 14.49
N GLY A 192 -12.37 15.03 14.61
CA GLY A 192 -11.79 16.07 13.76
C GLY A 192 -11.97 15.84 12.26
N ALA A 193 -10.92 15.97 11.48
CA ALA A 193 -10.94 15.88 10.02
C ALA A 193 -11.44 14.52 9.50
N VAL A 194 -11.35 13.45 10.30
CA VAL A 194 -11.86 12.14 9.89
C VAL A 194 -13.39 12.13 9.86
N VAL A 195 -14.04 12.78 10.82
CA VAL A 195 -15.51 12.93 10.83
C VAL A 195 -15.97 13.73 9.63
N GLU A 196 -15.33 14.87 9.36
CA GLU A 196 -15.66 15.73 8.21
C GLU A 196 -15.50 14.96 6.89
N TYR A 197 -14.39 14.23 6.76
CA TYR A 197 -14.11 13.37 5.60
C TYR A 197 -15.19 12.30 5.39
N LEU A 198 -15.54 11.55 6.45
CA LEU A 198 -16.50 10.45 6.37
C LEU A 198 -17.96 10.93 6.28
N ALA A 199 -18.29 12.13 6.77
CA ALA A 199 -19.62 12.70 6.69
C ALA A 199 -20.02 13.10 5.26
N ASP A 200 -19.05 13.51 4.45
CA ASP A 200 -19.27 13.88 3.05
C ASP A 200 -19.37 12.64 2.15
N SER A 201 -20.60 12.18 1.90
CA SER A 201 -20.88 11.03 1.03
C SER A 201 -20.47 11.23 -0.43
N GLU A 202 -20.30 12.47 -0.86
CA GLU A 202 -19.91 12.85 -2.22
C GLU A 202 -18.39 13.01 -2.38
N ASN A 203 -17.63 12.82 -1.31
CA ASN A 203 -16.18 12.88 -1.35
C ASN A 203 -15.62 11.87 -2.38
N PRO A 204 -14.91 12.31 -3.42
CA PRO A 204 -14.40 11.44 -4.47
C PRO A 204 -13.31 10.46 -4.00
N HIS A 205 -12.77 10.69 -2.82
CA HIS A 205 -11.72 9.84 -2.22
C HIS A 205 -12.24 8.86 -1.18
N TYR A 206 -13.55 8.72 -1.08
CA TYR A 206 -14.21 7.88 -0.07
C TYR A 206 -13.88 6.40 -0.24
#